data_f12962a4e18127b1c813777d105066ae
#
_entry.id   f12962a4e18127b1c813777d105066ae
#
_cell.length_a   1.000
_cell.length_b   1.000
_cell.length_c   1.000
_cell.angle_alpha   90.00
_cell.angle_beta   90.00
_cell.angle_gamma   90.00
#
_symmetry.space_group_name_H-M   'P 1'
#
loop_
_entity.id
_entity.type
_entity.pdbx_description
1 polymer ?
#
loop_
_entity_poly.entity_id
_entity_poly.type
_entity_poly.pdbx_seq_one_letter_code
_entity_poly.pdbx_strand_id
1 'polypeptide(L)'
;MSLEALSKEISMQAEAEAKSIIDDAKAEAERIQKDAMNQAASAAADVESRASKDSKQISIEVVAAARQANQKRALVARREELDLTWESVKERVASPELEGRKEILTGLVKEASSSNSDMIMRPVSIDRKSLSSSNFSLGEDIDGLGGFVLQSKDGSVVLDYRFDSLLEDAWKANLGPVNKALFGE
;
A
#
# COMPACT_ATOMS: atom_id res chain seq x y z
N MET A 1 -46.81 -92.99 14.84
CA MET A 1 -46.04 -91.95 15.54
C MET A 1 -46.77 -91.65 16.85
N SER A 2 -46.06 -91.68 17.96
CA SER A 2 -46.65 -91.31 19.24
C SER A 2 -46.84 -89.78 19.34
N LEU A 3 -47.82 -89.32 20.07
CA LEU A 3 -48.07 -87.88 20.33
C LEU A 3 -46.88 -87.21 20.95
N GLU A 4 -46.06 -87.89 21.74
CA GLU A 4 -44.80 -87.40 22.29
C GLU A 4 -43.71 -87.15 21.27
N ALA A 5 -43.56 -88.02 20.20
CA ALA A 5 -42.63 -87.83 19.13
C ALA A 5 -42.95 -86.59 18.28
N LEU A 6 -44.25 -86.39 17.96
CA LEU A 6 -44.73 -85.22 17.23
C LEU A 6 -44.53 -83.94 18.05
N SER A 7 -44.83 -83.95 19.35
CA SER A 7 -44.63 -82.81 20.24
C SER A 7 -43.13 -82.38 20.28
N LYS A 8 -42.23 -83.34 20.39
CA LYS A 8 -40.79 -83.13 20.41
C LYS A 8 -40.31 -82.58 19.09
N GLU A 9 -40.82 -83.06 17.93
CA GLU A 9 -40.44 -82.57 16.59
C GLU A 9 -40.90 -81.10 16.37
N ILE A 10 -42.14 -80.76 16.82
CA ILE A 10 -42.64 -79.38 16.77
C ILE A 10 -41.82 -78.47 17.66
N SER A 11 -41.44 -78.93 18.84
CA SER A 11 -40.59 -78.13 19.76
C SER A 11 -39.22 -77.91 19.19
N MET A 12 -38.57 -78.89 18.58
CA MET A 12 -37.27 -78.75 17.90
C MET A 12 -37.35 -77.85 16.73
N GLN A 13 -38.41 -77.90 15.94
CA GLN A 13 -38.61 -77.05 14.81
C GLN A 13 -38.82 -75.57 15.23
N ALA A 14 -39.62 -75.34 16.26
CA ALA A 14 -39.83 -74.00 16.83
C ALA A 14 -38.52 -73.39 17.41
N GLU A 15 -37.72 -74.24 18.15
CA GLU A 15 -36.38 -73.80 18.62
C GLU A 15 -35.43 -73.47 17.47
N ALA A 16 -35.43 -74.24 16.38
CA ALA A 16 -34.58 -73.95 15.22
C ALA A 16 -35.02 -72.66 14.51
N GLU A 17 -36.34 -72.46 14.36
CA GLU A 17 -36.84 -71.17 13.79
C GLU A 17 -36.54 -69.98 14.71
N ALA A 18 -36.74 -70.09 16.00
CA ALA A 18 -36.38 -69.04 16.94
C ALA A 18 -34.87 -68.71 16.91
N LYS A 19 -34.04 -69.75 16.83
CA LYS A 19 -32.58 -69.53 16.68
C LYS A 19 -32.23 -68.84 15.37
N SER A 20 -32.82 -69.23 14.23
CA SER A 20 -32.59 -68.57 12.96
C SER A 20 -32.98 -67.08 13.02
N ILE A 21 -34.14 -66.77 13.55
CA ILE A 21 -34.61 -65.38 13.70
C ILE A 21 -33.64 -64.55 14.55
N ILE A 22 -33.12 -65.14 15.65
CA ILE A 22 -32.16 -64.46 16.52
C ILE A 22 -30.82 -64.24 15.79
N ASP A 23 -30.34 -65.24 15.08
CA ASP A 23 -29.07 -65.15 14.34
C ASP A 23 -29.18 -64.14 13.18
N ASP A 24 -30.30 -64.14 12.45
CA ASP A 24 -30.58 -63.13 11.42
C ASP A 24 -30.67 -61.72 12.00
N ALA A 25 -31.33 -61.54 13.14
CA ALA A 25 -31.42 -60.24 13.82
C ALA A 25 -30.05 -59.74 14.30
N LYS A 26 -29.19 -60.64 14.79
CA LYS A 26 -27.80 -60.29 15.17
C LYS A 26 -26.98 -59.86 13.97
N ALA A 27 -27.04 -60.63 12.87
CA ALA A 27 -26.34 -60.30 11.65
C ALA A 27 -26.77 -58.94 11.09
N GLU A 28 -28.07 -58.64 11.11
CA GLU A 28 -28.59 -57.34 10.71
C GLU A 28 -28.15 -56.20 11.65
N ALA A 29 -28.15 -56.42 12.96
CA ALA A 29 -27.61 -55.45 13.91
C ALA A 29 -26.14 -55.16 13.70
N GLU A 30 -25.32 -56.18 13.48
CA GLU A 30 -23.88 -56.01 13.15
C GLU A 30 -23.71 -55.24 11.83
N ARG A 31 -24.52 -55.54 10.82
CA ARG A 31 -24.50 -54.80 9.55
C ARG A 31 -24.82 -53.33 9.74
N ILE A 32 -25.90 -53.01 10.45
CA ILE A 32 -26.30 -51.63 10.74
C ILE A 32 -25.20 -50.91 11.53
N GLN A 33 -24.61 -51.56 12.52
CA GLN A 33 -23.50 -50.97 13.30
C GLN A 33 -22.29 -50.68 12.45
N LYS A 34 -21.89 -51.59 11.56
CA LYS A 34 -20.78 -51.42 10.64
C LYS A 34 -21.04 -50.29 9.65
N ASP A 35 -22.26 -50.24 9.09
CA ASP A 35 -22.65 -49.19 8.16
C ASP A 35 -22.63 -47.80 8.83
N ALA A 36 -23.15 -47.71 10.06
CA ALA A 36 -23.12 -46.49 10.84
C ALA A 36 -21.69 -46.03 11.17
N MET A 37 -20.80 -46.97 11.55
CA MET A 37 -19.39 -46.68 11.78
C MET A 37 -18.70 -46.16 10.50
N ASN A 38 -18.95 -46.81 9.36
CA ASN A 38 -18.40 -46.39 8.08
C ASN A 38 -18.87 -44.97 7.68
N GLN A 39 -20.16 -44.71 7.86
CA GLN A 39 -20.73 -43.36 7.61
C GLN A 39 -20.11 -42.29 8.52
N ALA A 40 -19.96 -42.61 9.81
CA ALA A 40 -19.35 -41.72 10.78
C ALA A 40 -17.87 -41.42 10.43
N ALA A 41 -17.12 -42.47 10.06
CA ALA A 41 -15.72 -42.32 9.64
C ALA A 41 -15.59 -41.49 8.37
N SER A 42 -16.47 -41.69 7.39
CA SER A 42 -16.47 -40.88 6.14
C SER A 42 -16.81 -39.42 6.45
N ALA A 43 -17.83 -39.17 7.26
CA ALA A 43 -18.21 -37.82 7.68
C ALA A 43 -17.07 -37.08 8.44
N ALA A 44 -16.39 -37.81 9.33
CA ALA A 44 -15.23 -37.27 10.05
C ALA A 44 -14.08 -36.92 9.11
N ALA A 45 -13.76 -37.79 8.15
CA ALA A 45 -12.71 -37.54 7.16
C ALA A 45 -13.05 -36.35 6.26
N ASP A 46 -14.30 -36.19 5.88
CA ASP A 46 -14.76 -35.03 5.09
C ASP A 46 -14.62 -33.71 5.87
N VAL A 47 -14.99 -33.71 7.15
CA VAL A 47 -14.83 -32.53 8.02
C VAL A 47 -13.36 -32.18 8.19
N GLU A 48 -12.50 -33.16 8.45
CA GLU A 48 -11.05 -32.95 8.58
C GLU A 48 -10.43 -32.41 7.29
N SER A 49 -10.82 -32.99 6.14
CA SER A 49 -10.35 -32.51 4.83
C SER A 49 -10.74 -31.06 4.57
N ARG A 50 -12.01 -30.68 4.86
CA ARG A 50 -12.47 -29.29 4.73
C ARG A 50 -11.72 -28.36 5.67
N ALA A 51 -11.63 -28.72 6.96
CA ALA A 51 -10.91 -27.92 7.95
C ALA A 51 -9.44 -27.70 7.57
N SER A 52 -8.77 -28.75 7.03
CA SER A 52 -7.41 -28.63 6.54
C SER A 52 -7.28 -27.67 5.35
N LYS A 53 -8.22 -27.73 4.39
CA LYS A 53 -8.26 -26.80 3.26
C LYS A 53 -8.50 -25.36 3.69
N ASP A 54 -9.49 -25.17 4.55
CA ASP A 54 -9.86 -23.84 5.07
C ASP A 54 -8.70 -23.23 5.87
N SER A 55 -8.02 -24.03 6.69
CA SER A 55 -6.85 -23.59 7.44
C SER A 55 -5.71 -23.14 6.53
N LYS A 56 -5.43 -23.89 5.46
CA LYS A 56 -4.42 -23.51 4.47
C LYS A 56 -4.80 -22.22 3.74
N GLN A 57 -6.06 -22.09 3.34
CA GLN A 57 -6.56 -20.90 2.68
C GLN A 57 -6.44 -19.67 3.57
N ILE A 58 -6.91 -19.76 4.81
CA ILE A 58 -6.79 -18.67 5.80
C ILE A 58 -5.32 -18.28 6.01
N SER A 59 -4.43 -19.26 6.12
CA SER A 59 -2.99 -18.98 6.26
C SER A 59 -2.44 -18.18 5.10
N ILE A 60 -2.79 -18.55 3.86
CA ILE A 60 -2.37 -17.82 2.65
C ILE A 60 -2.92 -16.38 2.67
N GLU A 61 -4.20 -16.23 2.98
CA GLU A 61 -4.86 -14.92 3.01
C GLU A 61 -4.27 -13.99 4.08
N VAL A 62 -4.04 -14.50 5.30
CA VAL A 62 -3.44 -13.73 6.39
C VAL A 62 -2.03 -13.28 6.05
N VAL A 63 -1.21 -14.17 5.47
CA VAL A 63 0.15 -13.81 5.05
C VAL A 63 0.14 -12.78 3.93
N ALA A 64 -0.75 -12.94 2.94
CA ALA A 64 -0.89 -11.97 1.84
C ALA A 64 -1.34 -10.60 2.37
N ALA A 65 -2.35 -10.56 3.24
CA ALA A 65 -2.82 -9.32 3.86
C ALA A 65 -1.73 -8.63 4.70
N ALA A 66 -0.97 -9.39 5.48
CA ALA A 66 0.14 -8.87 6.27
C ALA A 66 1.25 -8.27 5.39
N ARG A 67 1.60 -8.95 4.28
CA ARG A 67 2.57 -8.44 3.30
C ARG A 67 2.09 -7.13 2.67
N GLN A 68 0.84 -7.07 2.24
CA GLN A 68 0.26 -5.86 1.66
C GLN A 68 0.24 -4.71 2.67
N ALA A 69 -0.15 -4.97 3.92
CA ALA A 69 -0.13 -3.98 4.98
C ALA A 69 1.29 -3.44 5.25
N ASN A 70 2.29 -4.31 5.27
CA ASN A 70 3.68 -3.90 5.45
C ASN A 70 4.23 -3.10 4.26
N GLN A 71 3.90 -3.48 3.02
CA GLN A 71 4.26 -2.69 1.84
C GLN A 71 3.64 -1.30 1.89
N LYS A 72 2.35 -1.21 2.25
CA LYS A 72 1.67 0.08 2.41
C LYS A 72 2.36 0.95 3.46
N ARG A 73 2.70 0.39 4.63
CA ARG A 73 3.41 1.12 5.69
C ARG A 73 4.78 1.63 5.21
N ALA A 74 5.54 0.79 4.51
CA ALA A 74 6.83 1.18 3.96
C ALA A 74 6.70 2.33 2.94
N LEU A 75 5.70 2.28 2.06
CA LEU A 75 5.44 3.36 1.09
C LEU A 75 5.01 4.66 1.76
N VAL A 76 4.18 4.58 2.82
CA VAL A 76 3.78 5.77 3.59
C VAL A 76 4.99 6.39 4.29
N ALA A 77 5.81 5.58 4.97
CA ALA A 77 7.01 6.09 5.63
C ALA A 77 8.00 6.72 4.63
N ARG A 78 8.21 6.11 3.46
CA ARG A 78 9.04 6.72 2.41
C ARG A 78 8.48 8.06 1.91
N ARG A 79 7.17 8.17 1.79
CA ARG A 79 6.53 9.43 1.40
C ARG A 79 6.73 10.51 2.46
N GLU A 80 6.55 10.18 3.73
CA GLU A 80 6.76 11.09 4.84
C GLU A 80 8.21 11.61 4.89
N GLU A 81 9.21 10.74 4.70
CA GLU A 81 10.62 11.14 4.63
C GLU A 81 10.92 12.04 3.42
N LEU A 82 10.32 11.80 2.26
CA LEU A 82 10.45 12.69 1.10
C LEU A 82 9.82 14.05 1.37
N ASP A 83 8.65 14.09 1.99
CA ASP A 83 7.97 15.33 2.32
C ASP A 83 8.77 16.15 3.36
N LEU A 84 9.34 15.49 4.39
CA LEU A 84 10.25 16.13 5.35
C LEU A 84 11.52 16.65 4.69
N THR A 85 12.11 15.88 3.77
CA THR A 85 13.29 16.31 3.01
C THR A 85 12.96 17.53 2.17
N TRP A 86 11.83 17.52 1.50
CA TRP A 86 11.36 18.66 0.70
C TRP A 86 11.21 19.93 1.55
N GLU A 87 10.56 19.84 2.72
CA GLU A 87 10.43 20.99 3.63
C GLU A 87 11.80 21.51 4.10
N SER A 88 12.71 20.62 4.48
CA SER A 88 14.07 21.00 4.88
C SER A 88 14.84 21.70 3.76
N VAL A 89 14.69 21.25 2.52
CA VAL A 89 15.30 21.91 1.34
C VAL A 89 14.68 23.28 1.11
N LYS A 90 13.36 23.42 1.22
CA LYS A 90 12.70 24.75 1.11
C LYS A 90 13.19 25.73 2.17
N GLU A 91 13.27 25.30 3.42
CA GLU A 91 13.78 26.14 4.52
C GLU A 91 15.21 26.60 4.24
N ARG A 92 16.05 25.70 3.73
CA ARG A 92 17.44 26.02 3.40
C ARG A 92 17.55 27.00 2.20
N VAL A 93 16.69 26.84 1.19
CA VAL A 93 16.64 27.77 0.05
C VAL A 93 16.06 29.13 0.44
N ALA A 94 15.11 29.16 1.35
CA ALA A 94 14.57 30.42 1.90
C ALA A 94 15.56 31.20 2.76
N SER A 95 16.64 30.54 3.25
CA SER A 95 17.62 31.21 4.11
C SER A 95 18.41 32.28 3.33
N PRO A 96 18.57 33.50 3.90
CA PRO A 96 19.44 34.52 3.31
C PRO A 96 20.91 34.07 3.26
N GLU A 97 21.31 33.10 4.07
CA GLU A 97 22.67 32.55 4.18
C GLU A 97 22.93 31.40 3.18
N LEU A 98 22.00 31.16 2.24
CA LEU A 98 22.20 30.12 1.21
C LEU A 98 23.49 30.39 0.43
N GLU A 99 24.40 29.40 0.49
CA GLU A 99 25.66 29.47 -0.26
C GLU A 99 25.39 29.54 -1.76
N GLY A 100 26.07 30.47 -2.46
CA GLY A 100 25.87 30.70 -3.89
C GLY A 100 24.60 31.50 -4.24
N ARG A 101 23.83 32.02 -3.25
CA ARG A 101 22.60 32.78 -3.52
C ARG A 101 22.81 33.97 -4.47
N LYS A 102 23.90 34.72 -4.30
CA LYS A 102 24.21 35.88 -5.14
C LYS A 102 24.56 35.49 -6.57
N GLU A 103 25.30 34.41 -6.72
CA GLU A 103 25.67 33.86 -8.02
C GLU A 103 24.44 33.38 -8.80
N ILE A 104 23.52 32.69 -8.12
CA ILE A 104 22.24 32.27 -8.72
C ILE A 104 21.44 33.48 -9.14
N LEU A 105 21.24 34.47 -8.29
CA LEU A 105 20.51 35.70 -8.61
C LEU A 105 21.15 36.46 -9.78
N THR A 106 22.48 36.55 -9.81
CA THR A 106 23.21 37.20 -10.91
C THR A 106 23.01 36.47 -12.22
N GLY A 107 23.05 35.14 -12.19
CA GLY A 107 22.75 34.27 -13.35
C GLY A 107 21.35 34.51 -13.90
N LEU A 108 20.34 34.49 -13.02
CA LEU A 108 18.93 34.70 -13.36
C LEU A 108 18.71 36.11 -13.96
N VAL A 109 19.30 37.16 -13.35
CA VAL A 109 19.20 38.53 -13.88
C VAL A 109 19.86 38.64 -15.26
N LYS A 110 20.99 37.99 -15.48
CA LYS A 110 21.66 37.98 -16.79
C LYS A 110 20.81 37.29 -17.86
N GLU A 111 20.21 36.15 -17.51
CA GLU A 111 19.30 35.40 -18.39
C GLU A 111 18.06 36.27 -18.73
N ALA A 112 17.43 36.84 -17.72
CA ALA A 112 16.28 37.71 -17.85
C ALA A 112 16.55 38.95 -18.71
N SER A 113 17.74 39.57 -18.57
CA SER A 113 18.13 40.77 -19.29
C SER A 113 18.40 40.52 -20.80
N SER A 114 18.71 39.28 -21.18
CA SER A 114 18.98 38.94 -22.58
C SER A 114 17.73 39.00 -23.47
N SER A 115 16.56 38.92 -22.88
CA SER A 115 15.30 38.76 -23.62
C SER A 115 14.28 39.91 -23.37
N ASN A 116 14.41 40.71 -22.28
CA ASN A 116 13.31 41.53 -21.77
C ASN A 116 13.80 42.84 -21.08
N SER A 117 14.18 43.86 -21.86
CA SER A 117 14.75 45.10 -21.30
C SER A 117 13.74 46.11 -20.72
N ASP A 118 12.45 46.00 -21.00
CA ASP A 118 11.41 46.98 -20.61
C ASP A 118 10.33 46.42 -19.68
N MET A 119 10.75 45.55 -18.74
CA MET A 119 9.86 44.94 -17.76
C MET A 119 10.12 45.46 -16.34
N ILE A 120 9.13 45.34 -15.48
CA ILE A 120 9.22 45.69 -14.04
C ILE A 120 9.62 44.44 -13.30
N MET A 121 10.68 44.50 -12.51
CA MET A 121 11.11 43.41 -11.62
C MET A 121 10.42 43.53 -10.28
N ARG A 122 9.70 42.49 -9.89
CA ARG A 122 9.09 42.36 -8.54
C ARG A 122 9.91 41.35 -7.75
N PRO A 123 10.79 41.81 -6.86
CA PRO A 123 11.65 40.92 -6.09
C PRO A 123 10.91 40.26 -4.95
N VAL A 124 11.39 39.09 -4.53
CA VAL A 124 11.06 38.58 -3.19
C VAL A 124 11.80 39.45 -2.17
N SER A 125 11.13 39.82 -1.07
CA SER A 125 11.60 40.82 -0.08
C SER A 125 13.02 40.58 0.40
N ILE A 126 13.41 39.31 0.61
CA ILE A 126 14.73 38.89 1.07
C ILE A 126 15.85 39.24 0.08
N ASP A 127 15.58 39.24 -1.23
CA ASP A 127 16.55 39.48 -2.29
C ASP A 127 16.54 40.90 -2.84
N ARG A 128 15.61 41.77 -2.40
CA ARG A 128 15.47 43.13 -2.89
C ARG A 128 16.77 43.92 -2.91
N LYS A 129 17.55 43.80 -1.81
CA LYS A 129 18.86 44.53 -1.73
C LYS A 129 19.86 44.05 -2.77
N SER A 130 19.93 42.75 -3.01
CA SER A 130 20.84 42.14 -3.98
C SER A 130 20.43 42.47 -5.41
N LEU A 131 19.13 42.62 -5.69
CA LEU A 131 18.54 42.88 -6.97
C LEU A 131 18.47 44.38 -7.30
N SER A 132 18.72 45.28 -6.33
CA SER A 132 18.67 46.72 -6.50
C SER A 132 19.74 47.27 -7.49
N SER A 133 20.79 46.52 -7.75
CA SER A 133 21.82 46.86 -8.73
C SER A 133 21.52 46.34 -10.13
N SER A 134 20.36 45.74 -10.38
CA SER A 134 19.94 45.26 -11.69
C SER A 134 19.50 46.45 -12.61
N ASN A 135 19.49 46.20 -13.92
CA ASN A 135 19.06 47.21 -14.90
C ASN A 135 17.51 47.33 -15.01
N PHE A 136 16.77 46.61 -14.19
CA PHE A 136 15.30 46.62 -14.19
C PHE A 136 14.74 47.65 -13.20
N SER A 137 13.59 48.23 -13.54
CA SER A 137 12.81 49.02 -12.58
C SER A 137 12.22 48.11 -11.52
N LEU A 138 12.46 48.42 -10.23
CA LEU A 138 11.92 47.63 -9.13
C LEU A 138 10.47 48.01 -8.84
N GLY A 139 9.59 47.00 -8.82
CA GLY A 139 8.20 47.10 -8.36
C GLY A 139 8.01 46.73 -6.88
N GLU A 140 6.80 46.37 -6.56
CA GLU A 140 6.42 45.87 -5.22
C GLU A 140 7.06 44.52 -4.92
N ASP A 141 7.29 44.27 -3.62
CA ASP A 141 7.78 42.97 -3.17
C ASP A 141 6.71 41.89 -3.31
N ILE A 142 7.15 40.68 -3.53
CA ILE A 142 6.31 39.47 -3.59
C ILE A 142 6.76 38.45 -2.55
N ASP A 143 5.86 37.52 -2.25
CA ASP A 143 6.16 36.38 -1.37
C ASP A 143 6.86 35.29 -2.15
N GLY A 144 7.75 34.54 -1.46
CA GLY A 144 8.47 33.40 -2.01
C GLY A 144 9.75 33.09 -1.25
N LEU A 145 10.42 32.01 -1.66
CA LEU A 145 11.69 31.56 -1.10
C LEU A 145 12.88 32.44 -1.51
N GLY A 146 12.70 33.23 -2.57
CA GLY A 146 13.69 34.12 -3.15
C GLY A 146 13.52 34.32 -4.64
N GLY A 147 14.42 35.13 -5.23
CA GLY A 147 14.35 35.45 -6.64
C GLY A 147 13.42 36.64 -6.97
N PHE A 148 12.84 36.65 -8.15
CA PHE A 148 12.00 37.73 -8.63
C PHE A 148 11.02 37.25 -9.72
N VAL A 149 10.06 38.08 -10.02
CA VAL A 149 9.17 37.97 -11.17
C VAL A 149 9.40 39.17 -12.07
N LEU A 150 9.46 38.98 -13.37
CA LEU A 150 9.39 40.08 -14.35
C LEU A 150 7.96 40.21 -14.87
N GLN A 151 7.44 41.42 -14.88
CA GLN A 151 6.11 41.73 -15.36
C GLN A 151 6.19 42.86 -16.39
N SER A 152 5.50 42.68 -17.51
CA SER A 152 5.34 43.78 -18.50
C SER A 152 4.54 44.93 -17.87
N LYS A 153 4.73 46.16 -18.39
CA LYS A 153 4.03 47.36 -17.87
C LYS A 153 2.52 47.27 -17.97
N ASP A 154 1.99 46.52 -18.90
CA ASP A 154 0.56 46.28 -19.11
C ASP A 154 0.06 45.04 -18.36
N GLY A 155 0.94 44.28 -17.67
CA GLY A 155 0.59 43.09 -16.91
C GLY A 155 0.31 41.84 -17.76
N SER A 156 0.44 41.93 -19.09
CA SER A 156 0.08 40.81 -19.99
C SER A 156 1.10 39.67 -20.03
N VAL A 157 2.35 39.94 -19.70
CA VAL A 157 3.44 38.96 -19.65
C VAL A 157 4.02 38.92 -18.25
N VAL A 158 4.11 37.71 -17.69
CA VAL A 158 4.74 37.45 -16.41
C VAL A 158 5.75 36.31 -16.57
N LEU A 159 6.98 36.59 -16.22
CA LEU A 159 8.07 35.59 -16.24
C LEU A 159 8.51 35.32 -14.79
N ASP A 160 8.40 34.09 -14.38
CA ASP A 160 8.66 33.68 -13.00
C ASP A 160 10.11 33.14 -12.87
N TYR A 161 10.96 33.89 -12.16
CA TYR A 161 12.34 33.55 -11.80
C TYR A 161 12.48 33.37 -10.27
N ARG A 162 11.38 32.99 -9.60
CA ARG A 162 11.44 32.70 -8.16
C ARG A 162 12.10 31.37 -7.90
N PHE A 163 12.76 31.31 -6.76
CA PHE A 163 13.37 30.05 -6.31
C PHE A 163 12.35 28.95 -6.06
N ASP A 164 11.10 29.30 -5.78
CA ASP A 164 9.98 28.36 -5.66
C ASP A 164 9.81 27.49 -6.90
N SER A 165 9.66 28.15 -8.06
CA SER A 165 9.46 27.47 -9.36
C SER A 165 10.70 26.68 -9.77
N LEU A 166 11.88 27.26 -9.61
CA LEU A 166 13.17 26.63 -9.96
C LEU A 166 13.44 25.41 -9.08
N LEU A 167 13.15 25.52 -7.78
CA LEU A 167 13.31 24.43 -6.84
C LEU A 167 12.33 23.27 -7.13
N GLU A 168 11.07 23.60 -7.44
CA GLU A 168 10.08 22.60 -7.81
C GLU A 168 10.48 21.80 -9.05
N ASP A 169 10.99 22.48 -10.08
CA ASP A 169 11.47 21.84 -11.29
C ASP A 169 12.72 21.00 -11.03
N ALA A 170 13.66 21.53 -10.26
CA ALA A 170 14.87 20.81 -9.85
C ALA A 170 14.54 19.57 -9.02
N TRP A 171 13.58 19.67 -8.11
CA TRP A 171 13.11 18.55 -7.29
C TRP A 171 12.50 17.45 -8.16
N LYS A 172 11.56 17.80 -9.06
CA LYS A 172 10.95 16.85 -9.99
C LYS A 172 11.98 16.13 -10.86
N ALA A 173 12.96 16.89 -11.38
CA ALA A 173 14.02 16.34 -12.21
C ALA A 173 14.98 15.41 -11.45
N ASN A 174 15.16 15.62 -10.15
CA ASN A 174 16.11 14.87 -9.32
C ASN A 174 15.44 13.90 -8.32
N LEU A 175 14.15 13.65 -8.44
CA LEU A 175 13.42 12.77 -7.52
C LEU A 175 14.01 11.34 -7.47
N GLY A 176 14.47 10.81 -8.61
CA GLY A 176 15.16 9.52 -8.68
C GLY A 176 16.45 9.47 -7.86
N PRO A 177 17.42 10.37 -8.12
CA PRO A 177 18.62 10.51 -7.30
C PRO A 177 18.36 10.73 -5.81
N VAL A 178 17.35 11.53 -5.45
CA VAL A 178 16.95 11.76 -4.05
C VAL A 178 16.45 10.46 -3.40
N ASN A 179 15.57 9.72 -4.08
CA ASN A 179 15.11 8.42 -3.60
C ASN A 179 16.27 7.45 -3.40
N LYS A 180 17.21 7.41 -4.34
CA LYS A 180 18.39 6.57 -4.22
C LYS A 180 19.28 6.96 -3.04
N ALA A 181 19.45 8.25 -2.79
CA ALA A 181 20.23 8.74 -1.66
C ALA A 181 19.59 8.43 -0.31
N LEU A 182 18.25 8.54 -0.21
CA LEU A 182 17.51 8.32 1.04
C LEU A 182 17.29 6.83 1.33
N PHE A 183 17.01 6.01 0.31
CA PHE A 183 16.55 4.64 0.50
C PHE A 183 17.47 3.57 -0.11
N GLY A 184 18.52 3.96 -0.84
CA GLY A 184 19.52 3.05 -1.38
C GLY A 184 19.07 2.24 -2.61
N GLU A 185 17.97 2.61 -3.24
CA GLU A 185 17.38 1.91 -4.41
C GLU A 185 17.51 2.72 -5.69
#